data_0abe78c647667b7d3ff8b1050aabb0ba
#
_entry.id   0abe78c647667b7d3ff8b1050aabb0ba
#
_cell.length_a   1.000
_cell.length_b   1.000
_cell.length_c   1.000
_cell.angle_alpha   90.00
_cell.angle_beta   90.00
_cell.angle_gamma   90.00
#
_symmetry.space_group_name_H-M   'P 1'
#
loop_
_entity.id
_entity.type
_entity.pdbx_description
1 polymer ?
#
loop_
_entity_poly.entity_id
_entity_poly.type
_entity_poly.pdbx_seq_one_letter_code
_entity_poly.pdbx_strand_id
1 'polypeptide(L)'
;MANIRILSREDVIRVTEMQPIIDCVEEVYRQKSDGQTVVWPTTFYEFDPGHADMDIKSGYLPQAKLYGHKTVSWFEANQDRGLPDL
;
A
#
# COMPACT_ATOMS: atom_id res chain seq x y z
N MET A 1 -23.21 15.98 9.66
CA MET A 1 -21.98 15.58 10.37
C MET A 1 -21.36 14.39 9.67
N ALA A 2 -20.08 14.43 9.44
CA ALA A 2 -19.40 13.30 8.81
C ALA A 2 -19.26 12.14 9.79
N ASN A 3 -19.43 10.92 9.27
CA ASN A 3 -19.22 9.70 10.04
C ASN A 3 -17.93 9.02 9.56
N ILE A 4 -17.19 8.42 10.49
CA ILE A 4 -16.03 7.60 10.18
C ILE A 4 -16.40 6.15 10.47
N ARG A 5 -16.12 5.26 9.52
CA ARG A 5 -16.29 3.83 9.70
C ARG A 5 -14.92 3.21 10.02
N ILE A 6 -14.85 2.48 11.10
CA ILE A 6 -13.65 1.75 11.51
C ILE A 6 -13.94 0.26 11.39
N LEU A 7 -13.07 -0.47 10.69
CA LEU A 7 -13.18 -1.92 10.53
C LEU A 7 -12.04 -2.56 11.33
N SER A 8 -12.40 -3.55 12.15
CA SER A 8 -11.40 -4.38 12.83
C SER A 8 -10.79 -5.37 11.84
N ARG A 9 -9.71 -6.05 12.28
CA ARG A 9 -9.12 -7.15 11.50
C ARG A 9 -10.17 -8.22 11.22
N GLU A 10 -10.98 -8.57 12.21
CA GLU A 10 -12.02 -9.58 12.11
C GLU A 10 -13.11 -9.16 11.11
N ASP A 11 -13.47 -7.88 11.10
CA ASP A 11 -14.41 -7.34 10.11
C ASP A 11 -13.87 -7.49 8.69
N VAL A 12 -12.60 -7.17 8.49
CA VAL A 12 -11.95 -7.30 7.18
C VAL A 12 -11.93 -8.75 6.72
N ILE A 13 -11.56 -9.68 7.61
CA ILE A 13 -11.55 -11.12 7.29
C ILE A 13 -12.95 -11.60 6.90
N ARG A 14 -13.96 -11.16 7.64
CA ARG A 14 -15.35 -11.58 7.42
C ARG A 14 -15.91 -11.16 6.07
N VAL A 15 -15.55 -9.97 5.59
CA VAL A 15 -16.10 -9.41 4.34
C VAL A 15 -15.21 -9.64 3.13
N THR A 16 -14.02 -10.20 3.32
CA THR A 16 -13.03 -10.37 2.27
C THR A 16 -13.12 -11.78 1.70
N GLU A 17 -13.22 -11.88 0.37
CA GLU A 17 -13.13 -13.12 -0.37
C GLU A 17 -11.93 -13.04 -1.31
N MET A 18 -11.16 -14.11 -1.42
CA MET A 18 -9.90 -14.10 -2.18
C MET A 18 -10.13 -13.93 -3.68
N GLN A 19 -11.13 -14.60 -4.26
CA GLN A 19 -11.33 -14.55 -5.71
C GLN A 19 -11.66 -13.14 -6.22
N PRO A 20 -12.59 -12.38 -5.61
CA PRO A 20 -12.81 -10.98 -6.00
C PRO A 20 -11.57 -10.10 -5.87
N ILE A 21 -10.72 -10.35 -4.88
CA ILE A 21 -9.45 -9.60 -4.72
C ILE A 21 -8.51 -9.92 -5.88
N ILE A 22 -8.36 -11.19 -6.24
CA ILE A 22 -7.53 -11.61 -7.37
C ILE A 22 -8.02 -10.95 -8.64
N ASP A 23 -9.33 -10.96 -8.88
CA ASP A 23 -9.94 -10.36 -10.06
C ASP A 23 -9.67 -8.85 -10.12
N CYS A 24 -9.78 -8.14 -9.00
CA CYS A 24 -9.48 -6.71 -8.93
C CYS A 24 -8.01 -6.42 -9.22
N VAL A 25 -7.10 -7.18 -8.63
CA VAL A 25 -5.66 -7.01 -8.84
C VAL A 25 -5.30 -7.28 -10.31
N GLU A 26 -5.83 -8.33 -10.89
CA GLU A 26 -5.63 -8.67 -12.30
C GLU A 26 -6.11 -7.52 -13.22
N GLU A 27 -7.29 -6.97 -12.94
CA GLU A 27 -7.84 -5.85 -13.69
C GLU A 27 -6.95 -4.60 -13.59
N VAL A 28 -6.42 -4.28 -12.42
CA VAL A 28 -5.52 -3.15 -12.23
C VAL A 28 -4.21 -3.33 -13.02
N TYR A 29 -3.65 -4.53 -13.01
CA TYR A 29 -2.48 -4.84 -13.83
C TYR A 29 -2.76 -4.71 -15.33
N ARG A 30 -3.93 -5.14 -15.77
CA ARG A 30 -4.34 -4.99 -17.17
C ARG A 30 -4.45 -3.50 -17.54
N GLN A 31 -5.09 -2.69 -16.71
CA GLN A 31 -5.19 -1.24 -16.91
C GLN A 31 -3.80 -0.59 -16.97
N LYS A 32 -2.90 -1.01 -16.09
CA LYS A 32 -1.52 -0.52 -16.11
C LYS A 32 -0.81 -0.88 -17.42
N SER A 33 -0.95 -2.12 -17.87
CA SER A 33 -0.37 -2.57 -19.13
C SER A 33 -0.90 -1.77 -20.34
N ASP A 34 -2.16 -1.37 -20.28
CA ASP A 34 -2.81 -0.58 -21.34
C ASP A 34 -2.54 0.94 -21.21
N GLY A 35 -1.71 1.37 -20.27
CA GLY A 35 -1.40 2.78 -20.05
C GLY A 35 -2.53 3.59 -19.44
N GLN A 36 -3.49 2.95 -18.77
CA GLN A 36 -4.69 3.59 -18.24
C GLN A 36 -4.56 3.96 -16.75
N THR A 37 -3.38 3.84 -16.20
CA THR A 37 -3.10 4.19 -14.79
C THR A 37 -2.00 5.23 -14.71
N VAL A 38 -1.93 5.92 -13.57
CA VAL A 38 -0.84 6.86 -13.29
C VAL A 38 -0.07 6.33 -12.08
N VAL A 39 1.23 6.16 -12.23
CA VAL A 39 2.14 5.79 -11.15
C VAL A 39 3.14 6.94 -10.99
N TRP A 40 3.15 7.55 -9.81
CA TRP A 40 4.09 8.63 -9.53
C TRP A 40 5.46 8.07 -9.15
N PRO A 41 6.54 8.84 -9.35
CA PRO A 41 7.87 8.43 -8.92
C PRO A 41 7.89 8.08 -7.45
N THR A 42 8.61 7.00 -7.10
CA THR A 42 8.79 6.59 -5.70
C THR A 42 9.64 7.60 -4.96
N THR A 43 9.16 8.05 -3.81
CA THR A 43 9.98 8.79 -2.86
C THR A 43 10.76 7.78 -2.03
N PHE A 44 12.08 7.90 -2.02
CA PHE A 44 12.95 7.03 -1.24
C PHE A 44 13.93 7.86 -0.44
N TYR A 45 14.14 7.52 0.82
CA TYR A 45 15.10 8.18 1.68
C TYR A 45 15.75 7.17 2.62
N GLU A 46 17.07 7.23 2.72
CA GLU A 46 17.83 6.45 3.69
C GLU A 46 18.14 7.32 4.90
N PHE A 47 17.57 6.97 6.05
CA PHE A 47 17.89 7.64 7.32
C PHE A 47 19.29 7.26 7.78
N ASP A 48 19.66 6.00 7.60
CA ASP A 48 20.97 5.44 7.89
C ASP A 48 21.27 4.43 6.79
N PRO A 49 22.19 4.75 5.84
CA PRO A 49 22.42 3.92 4.67
C PRO A 49 22.69 2.45 5.02
N GLY A 50 21.87 1.55 4.44
CA GLY A 50 21.96 0.12 4.66
C GLY A 50 21.35 -0.38 5.97
N HIS A 51 20.83 0.50 6.84
CA HIS A 51 20.30 0.14 8.15
C HIS A 51 18.90 0.69 8.44
N ALA A 52 18.53 1.79 7.80
CA ALA A 52 17.19 2.37 7.99
C ALA A 52 16.79 3.20 6.77
N ASP A 53 15.59 2.96 6.27
CA ASP A 53 15.07 3.70 5.11
C ASP A 53 13.54 3.80 5.15
N MET A 54 13.01 4.58 4.21
CA MET A 54 11.57 4.67 3.96
C MET A 54 11.31 4.83 2.47
N ASP A 55 10.16 4.35 2.02
CA ASP A 55 9.66 4.70 0.70
C ASP A 55 8.17 5.03 0.71
N ILE A 56 7.77 5.84 -0.27
CA ILE A 56 6.37 6.16 -0.53
C ILE A 56 6.10 5.86 -1.99
N LYS A 57 5.16 4.94 -2.23
CA LYS A 57 4.66 4.59 -3.55
C LYS A 57 3.23 5.07 -3.67
N SER A 58 2.92 5.72 -4.76
CA SER A 58 1.60 6.32 -4.98
C SER A 58 1.16 6.21 -6.42
N GLY A 59 -0.15 6.24 -6.60
CA GLY A 59 -0.73 6.10 -7.92
C GLY A 59 -2.19 6.47 -7.98
N TYR A 60 -2.70 6.51 -9.20
CA TYR A 60 -4.07 6.90 -9.50
C TYR A 60 -4.67 5.94 -10.53
N LEU A 61 -5.90 5.50 -10.25
CA LEU A 61 -6.71 4.67 -11.13
C LEU A 61 -7.86 5.53 -11.68
N PRO A 62 -7.72 6.13 -12.88
CA PRO A 62 -8.73 7.05 -13.42
C PRO A 62 -10.10 6.41 -13.58
N GLN A 63 -10.18 5.16 -14.04
CA GLN A 63 -11.46 4.47 -14.26
C GLN A 63 -12.23 4.27 -12.94
N ALA A 64 -11.54 3.93 -11.88
CA ALA A 64 -12.13 3.74 -10.55
C ALA A 64 -12.25 5.07 -9.77
N LYS A 65 -11.65 6.15 -10.27
CA LYS A 65 -11.56 7.45 -9.57
C LYS A 65 -10.96 7.31 -8.18
N LEU A 66 -9.92 6.48 -8.07
CA LEU A 66 -9.22 6.19 -6.83
C LEU A 66 -7.74 6.57 -6.95
N TYR A 67 -7.23 7.21 -5.94
CA TYR A 67 -5.81 7.40 -5.76
C TYR A 67 -5.39 6.90 -4.38
N GLY A 68 -4.13 6.58 -4.24
CA GLY A 68 -3.62 6.12 -2.96
C GLY A 68 -2.11 6.13 -2.90
N HIS A 69 -1.62 5.88 -1.71
CA HIS A 69 -0.20 5.73 -1.47
C HIS A 69 0.05 4.64 -0.42
N LYS A 70 1.25 4.08 -0.46
CA LYS A 70 1.77 3.17 0.54
C LYS A 70 3.08 3.74 1.06
N THR A 71 3.15 4.00 2.36
CA THR A 71 4.37 4.40 3.04
C THR A 71 4.90 3.21 3.82
N VAL A 72 6.15 2.85 3.60
CA VAL A 72 6.83 1.76 4.29
C VAL A 72 8.13 2.31 4.84
N SER A 73 8.47 1.92 6.06
CA SER A 73 9.77 2.22 6.66
C SER A 73 10.39 0.95 7.19
N TRP A 74 11.70 0.89 7.15
CA TRP A 74 12.47 -0.22 7.69
C TRP A 74 13.55 0.30 8.62
N PHE A 75 13.63 -0.28 9.81
CA PHE A 75 14.62 0.07 10.83
C PHE A 75 15.20 -1.21 11.41
N GLU A 76 16.40 -1.58 10.95
CA GLU A 76 17.08 -2.80 11.38
C GLU A 76 17.20 -2.90 12.90
N ALA A 77 17.54 -1.80 13.57
CA ALA A 77 17.74 -1.76 15.01
C ALA A 77 16.48 -2.10 15.82
N ASN A 78 15.29 -2.08 15.21
CA ASN A 78 14.06 -2.46 15.90
C ASN A 78 14.05 -3.93 16.32
N GLN A 79 14.75 -4.80 15.59
CA GLN A 79 14.87 -6.22 15.94
C GLN A 79 15.49 -6.41 17.33
N ASP A 80 16.52 -5.63 17.64
CA ASP A 80 17.20 -5.69 18.94
C ASP A 80 16.30 -5.22 20.10
N ARG A 81 15.24 -4.49 19.78
CA ARG A 81 14.26 -3.98 20.72
C ARG A 81 13.00 -4.81 20.80
N GLY A 82 12.91 -5.91 20.07
CA GLY A 82 11.72 -6.74 19.99
C GLY A 82 10.54 -6.06 19.28
N LEU A 83 10.81 -5.06 18.44
CA LEU A 83 9.81 -4.33 17.65
C LEU A 83 9.84 -4.79 16.19
N PRO A 84 8.72 -4.65 15.45
CA PRO A 84 8.73 -4.87 14.02
C PRO A 84 9.74 -3.95 13.33
N ASP A 85 10.46 -4.47 12.35
CA ASP A 85 11.43 -3.72 11.56
C ASP A 85 10.79 -3.04 10.34
N LEU A 86 9.59 -3.47 9.96
CA LEU A 86 8.76 -2.89 8.91
C LEU A 86 7.48 -2.30 9.48
#